data_a9de7a7d1dd8e4fd0ff1d521afd13327
#
_entry.id   a9de7a7d1dd8e4fd0ff1d521afd13327
#
_cell.length_a   1.000
_cell.length_b   1.000
_cell.length_c   1.000
_cell.angle_alpha   90.00
_cell.angle_beta   90.00
_cell.angle_gamma   90.00
#
_symmetry.space_group_name_H-M   'P 1'
#
loop_
_entity.id
_entity.type
_entity.pdbx_description
1 polymer ?
#
loop_
_entity_poly.entity_id
_entity_poly.type
_entity_poly.pdbx_seq_one_letter_code
_entity_poly.pdbx_strand_id
1 'polypeptide(L)'
;MATSYEFYKKDIKKYLEERFDENATILDVGAGCGTYYNLLHDYYKNIDAVEVFKPNIENYELEKKYREVYNINIKDFKYCDYDIIIFGDIIEHLTVKDAQKVLKYAYKHCLEMIVAVPYMCEQGIAEDNIYEIHKQPDLTPENMIERYPMLKLLYSNDLYGYYVKDESYGK
;
A
#
# COMPACT_ATOMS: atom_id res chain seq x y z
N MET A 1 -16.15 0.97 7.06
CA MET A 1 -15.29 -0.16 6.61
C MET A 1 -14.41 0.36 5.51
N ALA A 2 -13.13 0.46 5.77
CA ALA A 2 -12.15 0.83 4.75
C ALA A 2 -12.10 -0.31 3.72
N THR A 3 -12.83 -0.14 2.64
CA THR A 3 -12.87 -1.10 1.53
C THR A 3 -12.17 -0.49 0.34
N SER A 4 -11.02 -1.04 0.01
CA SER A 4 -10.32 -0.73 -1.22
C SER A 4 -11.18 -1.12 -2.44
N TYR A 5 -11.14 -0.32 -3.49
CA TYR A 5 -11.82 -0.64 -4.75
C TYR A 5 -11.30 -1.95 -5.36
N GLU A 6 -12.19 -2.69 -6.04
CA GLU A 6 -11.83 -3.95 -6.71
C GLU A 6 -11.14 -3.75 -8.07
N PHE A 7 -11.01 -2.48 -8.53
CA PHE A 7 -10.37 -2.16 -9.80
C PHE A 7 -8.95 -2.72 -9.88
N TYR A 8 -8.61 -3.36 -10.98
CA TYR A 8 -7.26 -3.86 -11.34
C TYR A 8 -6.59 -4.81 -10.34
N LYS A 9 -7.24 -5.28 -9.27
CA LYS A 9 -6.61 -6.17 -8.29
C LYS A 9 -6.10 -7.46 -8.94
N LYS A 10 -6.88 -8.06 -9.85
CA LYS A 10 -6.45 -9.26 -10.59
C LYS A 10 -5.28 -8.97 -11.52
N ASP A 11 -5.24 -7.77 -12.11
CA ASP A 11 -4.14 -7.35 -12.98
C ASP A 11 -2.87 -7.12 -12.16
N ILE A 12 -2.98 -6.55 -10.95
CA ILE A 12 -1.85 -6.40 -10.01
C ILE A 12 -1.33 -7.78 -9.57
N LYS A 13 -2.21 -8.72 -9.22
CA LYS A 13 -1.79 -10.08 -8.88
C LYS A 13 -0.99 -10.69 -10.03
N LYS A 14 -1.53 -10.67 -11.25
CA LYS A 14 -0.84 -11.16 -12.44
C LYS A 14 0.49 -10.44 -12.68
N TYR A 15 0.51 -9.11 -12.56
CA TYR A 15 1.71 -8.29 -12.71
C TYR A 15 2.84 -8.74 -11.77
N LEU A 16 2.50 -9.07 -10.52
CA LEU A 16 3.46 -9.53 -9.52
C LEU A 16 3.90 -10.97 -9.77
N GLU A 17 2.99 -11.90 -10.08
CA GLU A 17 3.28 -13.32 -10.36
C GLU A 17 4.16 -13.51 -11.61
N GLU A 18 4.10 -12.59 -12.59
CA GLU A 18 4.96 -12.61 -13.77
C GLU A 18 6.41 -12.17 -13.46
N ARG A 19 6.67 -11.55 -12.31
CA ARG A 19 7.96 -10.93 -11.94
C ARG A 19 8.64 -11.55 -10.74
N PHE A 20 7.88 -12.15 -9.85
CA PHE A 20 8.35 -12.68 -8.58
C PHE A 20 7.82 -14.09 -8.36
N ASP A 21 8.68 -14.98 -7.87
CA ASP A 21 8.26 -16.33 -7.51
C ASP A 21 7.51 -16.37 -6.15
N GLU A 22 6.96 -17.54 -5.82
CA GLU A 22 6.14 -17.77 -4.62
C GLU A 22 6.87 -17.52 -3.29
N ASN A 23 8.20 -17.45 -3.29
CA ASN A 23 9.02 -17.22 -2.11
C ASN A 23 9.31 -15.74 -1.86
N ALA A 24 8.92 -14.86 -2.78
CA ALA A 24 9.11 -13.43 -2.60
C ALA A 24 8.51 -12.93 -1.27
N THR A 25 9.24 -12.04 -0.64
CA THR A 25 8.83 -11.40 0.61
C THR A 25 8.00 -10.16 0.33
N ILE A 26 6.82 -10.07 0.92
CA ILE A 26 5.87 -8.98 0.72
C ILE A 26 5.60 -8.28 2.03
N LEU A 27 5.58 -6.95 2.02
CA LEU A 27 5.07 -6.12 3.10
C LEU A 27 3.77 -5.45 2.66
N ASP A 28 2.66 -5.77 3.32
CA ASP A 28 1.36 -5.13 3.17
C ASP A 28 1.23 -4.00 4.18
N VAL A 29 1.29 -2.75 3.69
CA VAL A 29 1.25 -1.55 4.53
C VAL A 29 -0.18 -1.06 4.66
N GLY A 30 -0.67 -1.00 5.92
CA GLY A 30 -2.05 -0.67 6.23
C GLY A 30 -2.98 -1.82 5.86
N ALA A 31 -2.71 -3.00 6.42
CA ALA A 31 -3.38 -4.24 6.04
C ALA A 31 -4.92 -4.18 6.15
N GLY A 32 -5.47 -3.31 7.02
CA GLY A 32 -6.91 -3.12 7.18
C GLY A 32 -7.64 -4.45 7.44
N CYS A 33 -8.53 -4.84 6.55
CA CYS A 33 -9.24 -6.13 6.63
C CYS A 33 -8.47 -7.30 5.98
N GLY A 34 -7.25 -7.08 5.49
CA GLY A 34 -6.43 -8.09 4.84
C GLY A 34 -6.70 -8.23 3.34
N THR A 35 -7.01 -7.14 2.67
CA THR A 35 -7.34 -7.14 1.23
C THR A 35 -6.25 -7.76 0.38
N TYR A 36 -5.00 -7.31 0.54
CA TYR A 36 -3.88 -7.83 -0.25
C TYR A 36 -3.44 -9.22 0.21
N TYR A 37 -3.57 -9.57 1.49
CA TYR A 37 -3.42 -10.96 1.91
C TYR A 37 -4.40 -11.87 1.15
N ASN A 38 -5.69 -11.55 1.17
CA ASN A 38 -6.72 -12.37 0.50
C ASN A 38 -6.50 -12.48 -1.01
N LEU A 39 -5.88 -11.46 -1.61
CA LEU A 39 -5.55 -11.47 -3.04
C LEU A 39 -4.35 -12.36 -3.38
N LEU A 40 -3.35 -12.44 -2.49
CA LEU A 40 -2.01 -12.93 -2.83
C LEU A 40 -1.60 -14.23 -2.13
N HIS A 41 -2.23 -14.61 -0.99
CA HIS A 41 -1.79 -15.71 -0.13
C HIS A 41 -1.85 -17.10 -0.76
N ASP A 42 -2.62 -17.28 -1.82
CA ASP A 42 -2.70 -18.54 -2.56
C ASP A 42 -1.41 -18.83 -3.35
N TYR A 43 -0.66 -17.80 -3.72
CA TYR A 43 0.61 -17.92 -4.43
C TYR A 43 1.81 -17.58 -3.52
N TYR A 44 1.81 -16.44 -2.84
CA TYR A 44 2.92 -16.00 -2.00
C TYR A 44 2.83 -16.53 -0.56
N LYS A 45 3.96 -16.98 -0.01
CA LYS A 45 4.04 -17.58 1.32
C LYS A 45 4.53 -16.62 2.40
N ASN A 46 5.29 -15.58 2.02
CA ASN A 46 6.00 -14.71 2.94
C ASN A 46 5.39 -13.30 2.94
N ILE A 47 4.19 -13.15 3.51
CA ILE A 47 3.50 -11.86 3.57
C ILE A 47 3.48 -11.39 5.03
N ASP A 48 4.10 -10.23 5.29
CA ASP A 48 4.05 -9.48 6.55
C ASP A 48 3.11 -8.28 6.42
N ALA A 49 2.66 -7.76 7.55
CA ALA A 49 1.77 -6.60 7.60
C ALA A 49 2.26 -5.52 8.55
N VAL A 50 2.00 -4.26 8.19
CA VAL A 50 2.02 -3.11 9.10
C VAL A 50 0.60 -2.58 9.24
N GLU A 51 0.08 -2.49 10.47
CA GLU A 51 -1.25 -1.95 10.76
C GLU A 51 -1.20 -1.09 12.03
N VAL A 52 -1.58 0.17 11.92
CA VAL A 52 -1.54 1.11 13.05
C VAL A 52 -2.74 0.99 13.97
N PHE A 53 -3.90 0.66 13.41
CA PHE A 53 -5.15 0.57 14.16
C PHE A 53 -5.37 -0.83 14.72
N LYS A 54 -5.03 -1.00 16.00
CA LYS A 54 -5.08 -2.30 16.68
C LYS A 54 -6.42 -3.04 16.55
N PRO A 55 -7.60 -2.38 16.59
CA PRO A 55 -8.87 -3.08 16.37
C PRO A 55 -8.96 -3.81 15.03
N ASN A 56 -8.31 -3.32 13.95
CA ASN A 56 -8.26 -4.05 12.68
C ASN A 56 -7.51 -5.38 12.83
N ILE A 57 -6.39 -5.38 13.56
CA ILE A 57 -5.60 -6.59 13.80
C ILE A 57 -6.45 -7.65 14.51
N GLU A 58 -7.19 -7.25 15.55
CA GLU A 58 -8.03 -8.13 16.37
C GLU A 58 -9.28 -8.59 15.59
N ASN A 59 -10.04 -7.66 15.02
CA ASN A 59 -11.33 -7.94 14.35
C ASN A 59 -11.18 -8.80 13.09
N TYR A 60 -10.10 -8.62 12.35
CA TYR A 60 -9.84 -9.35 11.11
C TYR A 60 -8.85 -10.51 11.30
N GLU A 61 -8.44 -10.79 12.54
CA GLU A 61 -7.54 -11.88 12.92
C GLU A 61 -6.25 -11.88 12.07
N LEU A 62 -5.63 -10.69 11.87
CA LEU A 62 -4.50 -10.54 10.98
C LEU A 62 -3.30 -11.42 11.39
N GLU A 63 -3.08 -11.61 12.70
CA GLU A 63 -2.01 -12.48 13.22
C GLU A 63 -2.16 -13.96 12.81
N LYS A 64 -3.37 -14.39 12.39
CA LYS A 64 -3.59 -15.74 11.86
C LYS A 64 -3.36 -15.83 10.34
N LYS A 65 -3.31 -14.70 9.68
CA LYS A 65 -3.18 -14.58 8.22
C LYS A 65 -1.73 -14.33 7.83
N TYR A 66 -1.16 -13.26 8.33
CA TYR A 66 0.19 -12.81 7.97
C TYR A 66 1.27 -13.57 8.75
N ARG A 67 2.47 -13.67 8.18
CA ARG A 67 3.63 -14.26 8.83
C ARG A 67 4.04 -13.46 10.08
N GLU A 68 4.09 -12.12 9.95
CA GLU A 68 4.32 -11.16 11.03
C GLU A 68 3.37 -9.98 10.89
N VAL A 69 2.88 -9.44 12.02
CA VAL A 69 2.04 -8.24 12.06
C VAL A 69 2.68 -7.20 12.97
N TYR A 70 3.06 -6.08 12.40
CA TYR A 70 3.66 -4.96 13.12
C TYR A 70 2.59 -3.92 13.46
N ASN A 71 2.19 -3.82 14.74
CA ASN A 71 1.27 -2.78 15.19
C ASN A 71 2.02 -1.48 15.44
N ILE A 72 2.30 -0.75 14.39
CA ILE A 72 3.09 0.49 14.41
C ILE A 72 2.63 1.44 13.29
N ASN A 73 2.84 2.75 13.50
CA ASN A 73 2.62 3.71 12.43
C ASN A 73 3.72 3.55 11.37
N ILE A 74 3.33 3.51 10.10
CA ILE A 74 4.27 3.34 8.98
C ILE A 74 5.38 4.42 8.95
N LYS A 75 5.12 5.61 9.49
CA LYS A 75 6.11 6.69 9.60
C LYS A 75 7.27 6.35 10.53
N ASP A 76 7.05 5.45 11.48
CA ASP A 76 8.01 5.03 12.50
C ASP A 76 8.57 3.62 12.22
N PHE A 77 8.00 2.90 11.24
CA PHE A 77 8.45 1.57 10.86
C PHE A 77 9.84 1.60 10.22
N LYS A 78 10.71 0.71 10.68
CA LYS A 78 12.06 0.53 10.10
C LYS A 78 12.04 -0.69 9.20
N TYR A 79 12.09 -0.43 7.90
CA TYR A 79 12.09 -1.51 6.90
C TYR A 79 13.38 -2.34 7.02
N CYS A 80 13.23 -3.66 7.00
CA CYS A 80 14.22 -4.54 6.38
C CYS A 80 13.90 -4.64 4.88
N ASP A 81 14.79 -5.22 4.09
CA ASP A 81 14.57 -5.33 2.65
C ASP A 81 13.47 -6.36 2.37
N TYR A 82 12.50 -5.96 1.54
CA TYR A 82 11.44 -6.80 0.99
C TYR A 82 11.57 -6.86 -0.54
N ASP A 83 11.09 -7.94 -1.14
CA ASP A 83 10.99 -7.98 -2.60
C ASP A 83 9.88 -7.03 -3.09
N ILE A 84 8.75 -7.02 -2.40
CA ILE A 84 7.57 -6.22 -2.75
C ILE A 84 7.07 -5.46 -1.51
N ILE A 85 6.81 -4.15 -1.66
CA ILE A 85 6.08 -3.35 -0.65
C ILE A 85 4.82 -2.80 -1.28
N ILE A 86 3.66 -3.03 -0.62
CA ILE A 86 2.34 -2.61 -1.11
C ILE A 86 1.78 -1.54 -0.18
N PHE A 87 1.42 -0.39 -0.75
CA PHE A 87 0.67 0.70 -0.11
C PHE A 87 -0.71 0.75 -0.76
N GLY A 88 -1.65 -0.02 -0.24
CA GLY A 88 -3.02 -0.07 -0.74
C GLY A 88 -3.93 0.88 0.03
N ASP A 89 -4.31 2.00 -0.57
CA ASP A 89 -5.15 3.04 0.07
C ASP A 89 -4.53 3.55 1.39
N ILE A 90 -3.28 4.03 1.33
CA ILE A 90 -2.51 4.47 2.50
C ILE A 90 -1.98 5.89 2.37
N ILE A 91 -1.42 6.26 1.23
CA ILE A 91 -0.68 7.53 1.16
C ILE A 91 -1.60 8.74 1.22
N GLU A 92 -2.87 8.61 0.84
CA GLU A 92 -3.90 9.64 0.98
C GLU A 92 -4.20 9.98 2.44
N HIS A 93 -3.97 9.05 3.37
CA HIS A 93 -4.10 9.26 4.82
C HIS A 93 -2.89 9.98 5.44
N LEU A 94 -1.80 10.10 4.71
CA LEU A 94 -0.60 10.81 5.14
C LEU A 94 -0.58 12.25 4.59
N THR A 95 0.13 13.15 5.28
CA THR A 95 0.47 14.43 4.66
C THR A 95 1.40 14.19 3.46
N VAL A 96 1.41 15.07 2.47
CA VAL A 96 2.35 14.96 1.32
C VAL A 96 3.79 14.74 1.77
N LYS A 97 4.23 15.51 2.79
CA LYS A 97 5.58 15.42 3.34
C LYS A 97 5.87 14.05 3.98
N ASP A 98 4.90 13.51 4.73
CA ASP A 98 5.06 12.19 5.38
C ASP A 98 5.04 11.07 4.33
N ALA A 99 4.12 11.13 3.37
CA ALA A 99 4.05 10.17 2.27
C ALA A 99 5.36 10.16 1.45
N GLN A 100 5.89 11.34 1.11
CA GLN A 100 7.18 11.45 0.42
C GLN A 100 8.33 10.79 1.20
N LYS A 101 8.37 10.97 2.53
CA LYS A 101 9.42 10.35 3.37
C LYS A 101 9.26 8.82 3.40
N VAL A 102 8.03 8.34 3.62
CA VAL A 102 7.73 6.91 3.69
C VAL A 102 8.06 6.24 2.37
N LEU A 103 7.57 6.78 1.24
CA LEU A 103 7.81 6.21 -0.09
C LEU A 103 9.30 6.26 -0.50
N LYS A 104 10.02 7.35 -0.19
CA LYS A 104 11.47 7.43 -0.45
C LYS A 104 12.26 6.42 0.37
N TYR A 105 11.82 6.11 1.58
CA TYR A 105 12.46 5.09 2.41
C TYR A 105 12.14 3.70 1.87
N ALA A 106 10.86 3.40 1.59
CA ALA A 106 10.44 2.13 1.00
C ALA A 106 11.13 1.86 -0.36
N TYR A 107 11.26 2.88 -1.21
CA TYR A 107 11.95 2.79 -2.51
C TYR A 107 13.35 2.19 -2.43
N LYS A 108 14.08 2.44 -1.33
CA LYS A 108 15.43 1.93 -1.10
C LYS A 108 15.45 0.51 -0.54
N HIS A 109 14.34 0.04 -0.01
CA HIS A 109 14.20 -1.22 0.71
C HIS A 109 13.26 -2.23 0.01
N CYS A 110 13.00 -2.05 -1.28
CA CYS A 110 12.23 -3.00 -2.07
C CYS A 110 12.75 -3.11 -3.50
N LEU A 111 12.51 -4.27 -4.12
CA LEU A 111 12.70 -4.45 -5.56
C LEU A 111 11.53 -3.81 -6.33
N GLU A 112 10.30 -4.04 -5.86
CA GLU A 112 9.08 -3.46 -6.43
C GLU A 112 8.24 -2.78 -5.36
N MET A 113 7.57 -1.70 -5.72
CA MET A 113 6.63 -0.98 -4.86
C MET A 113 5.31 -0.78 -5.59
N ILE A 114 4.22 -1.21 -4.97
CA ILE A 114 2.86 -0.98 -5.47
C ILE A 114 2.22 0.10 -4.60
N VAL A 115 1.70 1.14 -5.23
CA VAL A 115 0.94 2.19 -4.55
C VAL A 115 -0.41 2.32 -5.22
N ALA A 116 -1.49 2.14 -4.46
CA ALA A 116 -2.86 2.26 -4.93
C ALA A 116 -3.55 3.40 -4.20
N VAL A 117 -4.29 4.23 -4.93
CA VAL A 117 -4.97 5.40 -4.36
C VAL A 117 -6.31 5.68 -5.03
N PRO A 118 -7.32 6.14 -4.27
CA PRO A 118 -8.52 6.74 -4.83
C PRO A 118 -8.22 8.17 -5.32
N TYR A 119 -8.91 8.59 -6.38
CA TYR A 119 -8.83 9.95 -6.89
C TYR A 119 -9.99 10.82 -6.39
N MET A 120 -9.69 12.10 -6.10
CA MET A 120 -10.68 13.11 -5.70
C MET A 120 -11.66 12.60 -4.62
N CYS A 121 -11.11 11.92 -3.61
CA CYS A 121 -11.88 11.23 -2.59
C CYS A 121 -11.71 11.90 -1.23
N GLU A 122 -12.77 12.46 -0.68
CA GLU A 122 -12.81 12.95 0.68
C GLU A 122 -13.28 11.85 1.63
N GLN A 123 -12.56 11.67 2.73
CA GLN A 123 -12.94 10.74 3.80
C GLN A 123 -12.59 11.34 5.15
N GLY A 124 -13.58 11.33 6.06
CA GLY A 124 -13.40 11.68 7.47
C GLY A 124 -13.05 10.47 8.34
N ILE A 125 -13.32 10.60 9.65
CA ILE A 125 -13.19 9.49 10.60
C ILE A 125 -14.16 8.36 10.19
N ALA A 126 -13.68 7.16 10.07
CA ALA A 126 -14.47 5.97 9.81
C ALA A 126 -14.33 4.96 10.96
N GLU A 127 -15.45 4.48 11.51
CA GLU A 127 -15.50 3.46 12.57
C GLU A 127 -14.57 3.80 13.77
N ASP A 128 -14.61 5.05 14.23
CA ASP A 128 -13.74 5.60 15.28
C ASP A 128 -12.24 5.56 14.99
N ASN A 129 -11.86 5.23 13.74
CA ASN A 129 -10.48 5.21 13.29
C ASN A 129 -10.07 6.57 12.71
N ILE A 130 -9.27 7.32 13.47
CA ILE A 130 -8.75 8.63 13.04
C ILE A 130 -7.72 8.51 11.91
N TYR A 131 -7.15 7.33 11.68
CA TYR A 131 -6.18 7.09 10.61
C TYR A 131 -6.83 6.98 9.23
N GLU A 132 -8.17 6.84 9.17
CA GLU A 132 -8.96 6.81 7.94
C GLU A 132 -9.16 8.20 7.29
N ILE A 133 -8.79 9.29 7.97
CA ILE A 133 -8.96 10.65 7.44
C ILE A 133 -8.05 10.86 6.23
N HIS A 134 -8.62 11.21 5.08
CA HIS A 134 -7.86 11.62 3.92
C HIS A 134 -7.25 13.01 4.13
N LYS A 135 -5.93 13.09 4.13
CA LYS A 135 -5.16 14.34 4.17
C LYS A 135 -4.76 14.84 2.78
N GLN A 136 -4.98 14.02 1.78
CA GLN A 136 -4.77 14.34 0.37
C GLN A 136 -6.03 13.93 -0.43
N PRO A 137 -7.17 14.62 -0.22
CA PRO A 137 -8.41 14.31 -0.93
C PRO A 137 -8.38 14.72 -2.41
N ASP A 138 -7.36 15.46 -2.81
CA ASP A 138 -7.17 16.05 -4.13
C ASP A 138 -6.25 15.23 -5.05
N LEU A 139 -6.03 13.94 -4.76
CA LEU A 139 -5.18 13.10 -5.62
C LEU A 139 -5.78 12.95 -7.01
N THR A 140 -4.96 13.15 -8.01
CA THR A 140 -5.20 12.91 -9.44
C THR A 140 -3.97 12.24 -10.04
N PRO A 141 -4.04 11.69 -11.26
CA PRO A 141 -2.84 11.16 -11.91
C PRO A 141 -1.70 12.17 -12.00
N GLU A 142 -2.02 13.46 -12.28
CA GLU A 142 -1.05 14.54 -12.38
C GLU A 142 -0.41 14.84 -11.01
N ASN A 143 -1.22 14.99 -9.95
CA ASN A 143 -0.74 15.24 -8.61
C ASN A 143 0.13 14.10 -8.09
N MET A 144 -0.20 12.86 -8.44
CA MET A 144 0.59 11.69 -8.06
C MET A 144 2.00 11.75 -8.66
N ILE A 145 2.13 12.04 -9.95
CA ILE A 145 3.43 12.13 -10.63
C ILE A 145 4.23 13.32 -10.09
N GLU A 146 3.59 14.48 -9.87
CA GLU A 146 4.24 15.67 -9.32
C GLU A 146 4.75 15.45 -7.89
N ARG A 147 3.89 14.91 -7.00
CA ARG A 147 4.22 14.72 -5.59
C ARG A 147 5.17 13.55 -5.35
N TYR A 148 5.09 12.51 -6.18
CA TYR A 148 5.79 11.23 -5.99
C TYR A 148 6.55 10.78 -7.26
N PRO A 149 7.57 11.55 -7.69
CA PRO A 149 8.29 11.29 -8.96
C PRO A 149 9.06 9.95 -8.99
N MET A 150 9.15 9.24 -7.85
CA MET A 150 9.71 7.89 -7.79
C MET A 150 8.71 6.80 -8.25
N LEU A 151 7.47 7.20 -8.57
CA LEU A 151 6.41 6.31 -9.02
C LEU A 151 6.07 6.57 -10.49
N LYS A 152 5.70 5.52 -11.20
CA LYS A 152 5.10 5.60 -12.54
C LYS A 152 3.73 4.94 -12.53
N LEU A 153 2.81 5.49 -13.31
CA LEU A 153 1.47 4.95 -13.48
C LEU A 153 1.52 3.59 -14.16
N LEU A 154 0.81 2.60 -13.60
CA LEU A 154 0.65 1.28 -14.18
C LEU A 154 -0.77 1.08 -14.75
N TYR A 155 -1.78 1.30 -13.92
CA TYR A 155 -3.21 1.22 -14.30
C TYR A 155 -3.98 2.37 -13.69
N SER A 156 -4.97 2.91 -14.38
CA SER A 156 -5.92 3.87 -13.81
C SER A 156 -7.25 3.89 -14.55
N ASN A 157 -8.25 4.39 -13.85
CA ASN A 157 -9.52 4.89 -14.39
C ASN A 157 -9.83 6.26 -13.75
N ASP A 158 -11.03 6.77 -13.94
CA ASP A 158 -11.41 8.10 -13.42
C ASP A 158 -11.48 8.17 -11.89
N LEU A 159 -11.51 7.03 -11.19
CA LEU A 159 -11.72 6.95 -9.73
C LEU A 159 -10.51 6.45 -8.96
N TYR A 160 -9.58 5.74 -9.62
CA TYR A 160 -8.56 4.99 -8.91
C TYR A 160 -7.31 4.74 -9.75
N GLY A 161 -6.14 4.73 -9.12
CA GLY A 161 -4.88 4.47 -9.80
C GLY A 161 -3.96 3.52 -9.05
N TYR A 162 -3.23 2.72 -9.82
CA TYR A 162 -2.12 1.90 -9.38
C TYR A 162 -0.82 2.42 -9.97
N TYR A 163 0.15 2.59 -9.11
CA TYR A 163 1.49 3.07 -9.43
C TYR A 163 2.53 2.05 -8.98
N VAL A 164 3.63 1.99 -9.71
CA VAL A 164 4.75 1.11 -9.42
C VAL A 164 6.04 1.92 -9.29
N LYS A 165 7.06 1.29 -8.72
CA LYS A 165 8.41 1.84 -8.61
C LYS A 165 8.95 2.25 -9.99
N ASP A 166 9.40 3.49 -10.12
CA ASP A 166 10.11 3.94 -11.32
C ASP A 166 11.62 3.74 -11.14
N GLU A 167 12.16 2.73 -11.80
CA GLU A 167 13.59 2.41 -11.74
C GLU A 167 14.50 3.50 -12.35
N SER A 168 13.94 4.44 -13.11
CA SER A 168 14.70 5.57 -13.68
C SER A 168 14.89 6.73 -12.71
N TYR A 169 14.16 6.73 -11.61
CA TYR A 169 14.22 7.81 -10.61
C TYR A 169 15.59 7.94 -9.97
N GLY A 170 16.21 9.11 -10.12
CA GLY A 170 17.51 9.43 -9.51
C GLY A 170 18.73 8.96 -10.30
N LYS A 171 18.54 8.50 -11.55
CA LYS A 171 19.63 8.20 -12.51
C LYS A 171 20.03 9.41 -13.33
#